data_96da6a93523d23fbd832cb3ebc0c7d8d
#
_entry.id   96da6a93523d23fbd832cb3ebc0c7d8d
#
_cell.length_a   1.000
_cell.length_b   1.000
_cell.length_c   1.000
_cell.angle_alpha   90.00
_cell.angle_beta   90.00
_cell.angle_gamma   90.00
#
_symmetry.space_group_name_H-M   'P 1'
#
loop_
_entity.id
_entity.type
_entity.pdbx_description
1 polymer ?
#
loop_
_entity_poly.entity_id
_entity_poly.type
_entity_poly.pdbx_seq_one_letter_code
_entity_poly.pdbx_strand_id
1 'polypeptide(L)'
;MGYKTILTVITQAGQTAQLEAAVALARREDAHLEVFAVGVDHTQTGYYYAGASAYVFQEAIDRAMAAAEALETEIRAELAPEDIRWSVESAVAQMGGVSTLIAMRARFADLVVLAKPYGPKAAPDAEAVLEASLFEGGAPVLVLPHENVAVETLGKRVLVAWNQSDEALHAIRRALPVLKAAEAVEIAVVDPSPYSPEGSDPGGKLCQMLTRHGVKADIAVLAKTLPTVTEVLNRRAAESGADMLVMGAYSKSRLREAIMGGATRHMLERATLPVLMAR
;
A
#
# COMPACT_ATOMS: atom_id res chain seq x y z
N MET A 1 12.61 -1.44 -16.50
CA MET A 1 13.30 -0.97 -15.28
C MET A 1 12.35 -1.30 -14.14
N GLY A 2 12.81 -2.08 -13.16
CA GLY A 2 12.07 -2.42 -11.94
C GLY A 2 12.13 -1.30 -10.90
N TYR A 3 11.51 -1.50 -9.75
CA TYR A 3 11.67 -0.65 -8.58
C TYR A 3 13.11 -0.75 -8.05
N LYS A 4 13.71 0.35 -7.63
CA LYS A 4 15.10 0.40 -7.14
C LYS A 4 15.21 0.76 -5.66
N THR A 5 14.19 1.43 -5.12
CA THR A 5 14.07 1.73 -3.70
C THR A 5 12.72 1.24 -3.20
N ILE A 6 12.74 0.27 -2.30
CA ILE A 6 11.55 -0.28 -1.64
C ILE A 6 11.61 0.14 -0.17
N LEU A 7 10.56 0.79 0.31
CA LEU A 7 10.41 1.17 1.71
C LEU A 7 9.40 0.25 2.40
N THR A 8 9.70 -0.17 3.61
CA THR A 8 8.69 -0.72 4.53
C THR A 8 8.76 0.00 5.88
N VAL A 9 7.61 0.19 6.51
CA VAL A 9 7.50 0.88 7.80
C VAL A 9 7.00 -0.12 8.84
N ILE A 10 7.77 -0.29 9.91
CA ILE A 10 7.48 -1.20 11.02
C ILE A 10 7.22 -0.35 12.27
N THR A 11 6.06 -0.49 12.88
CA THR A 11 5.64 0.28 14.07
C THR A 11 5.48 -0.57 15.32
N GLN A 12 5.53 -1.90 15.19
CA GLN A 12 5.44 -2.84 16.31
C GLN A 12 6.16 -4.15 16.00
N ALA A 13 6.55 -4.86 17.03
CA ALA A 13 7.10 -6.22 16.92
C ALA A 13 6.08 -7.19 16.27
N GLY A 14 6.60 -8.23 15.59
CA GLY A 14 5.77 -9.27 14.98
C GLY A 14 5.20 -8.92 13.59
N GLN A 15 5.64 -7.84 12.96
CA GLN A 15 5.33 -7.54 11.54
C GLN A 15 6.25 -8.33 10.58
N THR A 16 6.67 -9.53 10.96
CA THR A 16 7.64 -10.38 10.25
C THR A 16 7.18 -10.70 8.83
N ALA A 17 5.93 -11.08 8.63
CA ALA A 17 5.41 -11.37 7.29
C ALA A 17 5.50 -10.18 6.32
N GLN A 18 5.35 -8.95 6.81
CA GLN A 18 5.53 -7.73 6.03
C GLN A 18 7.01 -7.55 5.66
N LEU A 19 7.92 -7.75 6.60
CA LEU A 19 9.36 -7.64 6.39
C LEU A 19 9.86 -8.71 5.42
N GLU A 20 9.48 -9.98 5.60
CA GLU A 20 9.80 -11.08 4.71
C GLU A 20 9.36 -10.81 3.26
N ALA A 21 8.14 -10.31 3.08
CA ALA A 21 7.64 -9.95 1.76
C ALA A 21 8.41 -8.79 1.13
N ALA A 22 8.79 -7.78 1.92
CA ALA A 22 9.61 -6.66 1.45
C ALA A 22 11.03 -7.13 1.05
N VAL A 23 11.64 -8.04 1.80
CA VAL A 23 12.93 -8.69 1.48
C VAL A 23 12.83 -9.46 0.17
N ALA A 24 11.79 -10.30 0.02
CA ALA A 24 11.59 -11.09 -1.20
C ALA A 24 11.39 -10.20 -2.43
N LEU A 25 10.63 -9.08 -2.29
CA LEU A 25 10.47 -8.08 -3.35
C LEU A 25 11.78 -7.38 -3.68
N ALA A 26 12.55 -6.95 -2.68
CA ALA A 26 13.83 -6.29 -2.89
C ALA A 26 14.82 -7.20 -3.63
N ARG A 27 14.85 -8.48 -3.27
CA ARG A 27 15.66 -9.49 -3.97
C ARG A 27 15.24 -9.66 -5.42
N ARG A 28 13.92 -9.79 -5.67
CA ARG A 28 13.37 -9.97 -7.02
C ARG A 28 13.66 -8.78 -7.94
N GLU A 29 13.54 -7.56 -7.42
CA GLU A 29 13.70 -6.33 -8.21
C GLU A 29 15.16 -5.84 -8.28
N ASP A 30 16.10 -6.51 -7.59
CA ASP A 30 17.45 -6.00 -7.36
C ASP A 30 17.41 -4.56 -6.82
N ALA A 31 16.59 -4.36 -5.78
CA ALA A 31 16.32 -3.08 -5.16
C ALA A 31 17.09 -2.92 -3.83
N HIS A 32 17.23 -1.67 -3.38
CA HIS A 32 17.60 -1.37 -2.00
C HIS A 32 16.35 -1.40 -1.13
N LEU A 33 16.38 -2.14 -0.03
CA LEU A 33 15.32 -2.17 0.97
C LEU A 33 15.63 -1.16 2.09
N GLU A 34 14.78 -0.16 2.22
CA GLU A 34 14.76 0.73 3.37
C GLU A 34 13.73 0.23 4.37
N VAL A 35 14.15 -0.03 5.60
CA VAL A 35 13.23 -0.37 6.71
C VAL A 35 13.23 0.77 7.70
N PHE A 36 12.06 1.33 7.92
CA PHE A 36 11.86 2.42 8.86
C PHE A 36 11.12 1.94 10.10
N ALA A 37 11.84 1.83 11.24
CA ALA A 37 11.30 1.46 12.53
C ALA A 37 10.77 2.70 13.26
N VAL A 38 9.48 2.76 13.59
CA VAL A 38 8.88 3.94 14.21
C VAL A 38 8.31 3.60 15.59
N GLY A 39 8.91 4.16 16.63
CA GLY A 39 8.31 4.19 17.96
C GLY A 39 7.26 5.30 18.03
N VAL A 40 6.00 4.93 18.25
CA VAL A 40 4.90 5.90 18.32
C VAL A 40 4.51 6.17 19.74
N ASP A 41 4.62 7.46 20.14
CA ASP A 41 4.05 7.93 21.39
C ASP A 41 2.56 8.23 21.20
N HIS A 42 1.71 7.38 21.75
CA HIS A 42 0.25 7.50 21.74
C HIS A 42 -0.31 8.41 22.83
N THR A 43 0.54 9.09 23.58
CA THR A 43 0.11 9.97 24.65
C THR A 43 -0.65 11.18 24.10
N GLN A 44 -1.96 11.25 24.39
CA GLN A 44 -2.80 12.35 23.93
C GLN A 44 -2.60 13.58 24.84
N THR A 45 -2.02 14.64 24.30
CA THR A 45 -1.77 15.88 25.02
C THR A 45 -3.04 16.67 25.39
N GLY A 46 -4.18 16.37 24.80
CA GLY A 46 -5.45 17.08 25.00
C GLY A 46 -6.20 16.81 26.31
N TYR A 47 -5.84 15.76 27.05
CA TYR A 47 -6.50 15.38 28.31
C TYR A 47 -5.72 15.78 29.57
N TYR A 48 -4.59 16.45 29.40
CA TYR A 48 -3.81 16.87 30.55
C TYR A 48 -4.33 18.21 31.13
N TYR A 49 -5.08 18.10 32.20
CA TYR A 49 -5.27 19.22 33.14
C TYR A 49 -3.91 19.81 33.49
N ALA A 50 -3.87 21.13 33.67
CA ALA A 50 -2.69 21.86 34.14
C ALA A 50 -2.17 21.24 35.44
N GLY A 51 -1.22 20.29 35.35
CA GLY A 51 -0.71 19.54 36.52
C GLY A 51 -0.08 18.18 36.18
N ALA A 52 -0.20 17.66 34.94
CA ALA A 52 0.59 16.49 34.57
C ALA A 52 2.08 16.89 34.56
N SER A 53 2.87 16.20 35.36
CA SER A 53 4.28 16.53 35.53
C SER A 53 5.05 16.27 34.24
N ALA A 54 6.05 17.09 33.92
CA ALA A 54 7.01 16.88 32.82
C ALA A 54 7.58 15.46 32.82
N TYR A 55 7.58 14.78 33.95
CA TYR A 55 7.99 13.40 34.14
C TYR A 55 7.15 12.39 33.29
N VAL A 56 5.83 12.55 33.24
CA VAL A 56 4.96 11.63 32.47
C VAL A 56 5.24 11.72 30.98
N PHE A 57 5.51 12.94 30.48
CA PHE A 57 5.88 13.13 29.07
C PHE A 57 7.25 12.52 28.77
N GLN A 58 8.21 12.73 29.67
CA GLN A 58 9.54 12.16 29.50
C GLN A 58 9.48 10.62 29.48
N GLU A 59 8.75 10.02 30.40
CA GLU A 59 8.56 8.57 30.47
C GLU A 59 7.89 8.01 29.19
N ALA A 60 6.95 8.72 28.60
CA ALA A 60 6.29 8.31 27.35
C ALA A 60 7.26 8.35 26.16
N ILE A 61 8.07 9.41 26.07
CA ILE A 61 9.11 9.55 25.06
C ILE A 61 10.17 8.45 25.23
N ASP A 62 10.64 8.22 26.46
CA ASP A 62 11.66 7.20 26.76
C ASP A 62 11.16 5.79 26.39
N ARG A 63 9.88 5.48 26.63
CA ARG A 63 9.26 4.23 26.20
C ARG A 63 9.19 4.10 24.69
N ALA A 64 8.81 5.17 23.99
CA ALA A 64 8.75 5.16 22.53
C ALA A 64 10.16 5.03 21.91
N MET A 65 11.18 5.66 22.52
CA MET A 65 12.59 5.50 22.12
C MET A 65 13.06 4.06 22.31
N ALA A 66 12.84 3.48 23.50
CA ALA A 66 13.21 2.10 23.77
C ALA A 66 12.50 1.11 22.83
N ALA A 67 11.23 1.36 22.49
CA ALA A 67 10.50 0.55 21.53
C ALA A 67 11.10 0.65 20.12
N ALA A 68 11.45 1.85 19.64
CA ALA A 68 12.09 2.06 18.35
C ALA A 68 13.46 1.37 18.27
N GLU A 69 14.29 1.48 19.29
CA GLU A 69 15.60 0.84 19.38
C GLU A 69 15.49 -0.70 19.41
N ALA A 70 14.51 -1.22 20.14
CA ALA A 70 14.24 -2.66 20.16
C ALA A 70 13.81 -3.18 18.78
N LEU A 71 12.90 -2.47 18.11
CA LEU A 71 12.48 -2.81 16.73
C LEU A 71 13.66 -2.75 15.76
N GLU A 72 14.49 -1.72 15.81
CA GLU A 72 15.67 -1.61 14.96
C GLU A 72 16.62 -2.79 15.18
N THR A 73 16.84 -3.19 16.44
CA THR A 73 17.72 -4.32 16.78
C THR A 73 17.16 -5.64 16.24
N GLU A 74 15.86 -5.89 16.42
CA GLU A 74 15.16 -7.07 15.90
C GLU A 74 15.25 -7.14 14.37
N ILE A 75 14.90 -6.04 13.69
CA ILE A 75 14.96 -5.95 12.23
C ILE A 75 16.37 -6.17 11.69
N ARG A 76 17.38 -5.57 12.30
CA ARG A 76 18.80 -5.78 11.90
C ARG A 76 19.23 -7.24 12.05
N ALA A 77 18.77 -7.91 13.11
CA ALA A 77 19.06 -9.33 13.32
C ALA A 77 18.37 -10.21 12.25
N GLU A 78 17.13 -9.90 11.87
CA GLU A 78 16.41 -10.60 10.80
C GLU A 78 17.04 -10.36 9.42
N LEU A 79 17.54 -9.16 9.14
CA LEU A 79 18.13 -8.81 7.85
C LEU A 79 19.60 -9.22 7.71
N ALA A 80 20.31 -9.47 8.82
CA ALA A 80 21.74 -9.79 8.79
C ALA A 80 22.10 -10.99 7.89
N PRO A 81 21.31 -12.09 7.82
CA PRO A 81 21.58 -13.22 6.94
C PRO A 81 21.16 -12.99 5.47
N GLU A 82 20.47 -11.89 5.17
CA GLU A 82 19.88 -11.65 3.86
C GLU A 82 20.90 -11.07 2.87
N ASP A 83 21.01 -11.72 1.70
CA ASP A 83 21.91 -11.26 0.62
C ASP A 83 21.17 -10.26 -0.30
N ILE A 84 20.84 -9.10 0.27
CA ILE A 84 20.22 -7.96 -0.42
C ILE A 84 20.87 -6.66 0.06
N ARG A 85 20.67 -5.57 -0.66
CA ARG A 85 21.05 -4.23 -0.18
C ARG A 85 19.96 -3.72 0.74
N TRP A 86 20.29 -3.39 1.97
CA TRP A 86 19.32 -2.86 2.91
C TRP A 86 19.90 -1.80 3.85
N SER A 87 19.03 -0.99 4.39
CA SER A 87 19.29 -0.07 5.49
C SER A 87 18.12 -0.07 6.48
N VAL A 88 18.43 0.14 7.74
CA VAL A 88 17.43 0.28 8.81
C VAL A 88 17.71 1.59 9.53
N GLU A 89 16.67 2.40 9.65
CA GLU A 89 16.66 3.61 10.47
C GLU A 89 15.50 3.55 11.45
N SER A 90 15.72 4.09 12.65
CA SER A 90 14.67 4.23 13.64
C SER A 90 14.39 5.70 13.96
N ALA A 91 13.16 5.99 14.34
CA ALA A 91 12.76 7.29 14.83
C ALA A 91 11.58 7.17 15.79
N VAL A 92 11.40 8.22 16.60
CA VAL A 92 10.25 8.37 17.48
C VAL A 92 9.38 9.51 17.01
N ALA A 93 8.08 9.29 17.02
CA ALA A 93 7.10 10.32 16.72
C ALA A 93 5.98 10.33 17.74
N GLN A 94 5.50 11.52 18.10
CA GLN A 94 4.16 11.65 18.64
C GLN A 94 3.14 11.37 17.55
N MET A 95 1.96 10.88 17.91
CA MET A 95 0.91 10.50 16.97
C MET A 95 0.64 11.55 15.87
N GLY A 96 0.66 12.85 16.20
CA GLY A 96 0.49 13.94 15.25
C GLY A 96 1.67 14.16 14.27
N GLY A 97 2.85 13.62 14.57
CA GLY A 97 4.06 13.77 13.75
C GLY A 97 4.39 12.54 12.87
N VAL A 98 3.73 11.42 13.09
CA VAL A 98 3.97 10.15 12.37
C VAL A 98 3.86 10.34 10.86
N SER A 99 2.79 10.98 10.39
CA SER A 99 2.55 11.19 8.97
C SER A 99 3.69 11.97 8.30
N THR A 100 4.19 13.02 8.93
CA THR A 100 5.29 13.83 8.38
C THR A 100 6.57 13.02 8.25
N LEU A 101 6.93 12.23 9.27
CA LEU A 101 8.14 11.40 9.24
C LEU A 101 8.10 10.34 8.14
N ILE A 102 6.96 9.68 7.99
CA ILE A 102 6.76 8.65 6.96
C ILE A 102 6.79 9.29 5.57
N ALA A 103 6.09 10.39 5.37
CA ALA A 103 6.04 11.09 4.09
C ALA A 103 7.43 11.55 3.62
N MET A 104 8.27 12.01 4.53
CA MET A 104 9.65 12.42 4.21
C MET A 104 10.49 11.28 3.60
N ARG A 105 10.23 10.03 3.93
CA ARG A 105 10.91 8.86 3.35
C ARG A 105 10.16 8.31 2.15
N ALA A 106 8.86 8.15 2.25
CA ALA A 106 8.02 7.57 1.20
C ALA A 106 8.16 8.30 -0.15
N ARG A 107 8.38 9.62 -0.14
CA ARG A 107 8.54 10.40 -1.39
C ARG A 107 9.74 10.01 -2.25
N PHE A 108 10.73 9.34 -1.65
CA PHE A 108 11.93 8.87 -2.35
C PHE A 108 11.87 7.38 -2.68
N ALA A 109 10.85 6.67 -2.22
CA ALA A 109 10.64 5.26 -2.53
C ALA A 109 9.92 5.08 -3.88
N ASP A 110 10.37 4.10 -4.65
CA ASP A 110 9.66 3.67 -5.86
C ASP A 110 8.42 2.85 -5.51
N LEU A 111 8.46 2.16 -4.35
CA LEU A 111 7.36 1.33 -3.84
C LEU A 111 7.43 1.28 -2.31
N VAL A 112 6.29 1.47 -1.66
CA VAL A 112 6.14 1.21 -0.22
C VAL A 112 5.39 -0.11 -0.04
N VAL A 113 5.89 -1.00 0.82
CA VAL A 113 5.28 -2.30 1.11
C VAL A 113 4.73 -2.30 2.52
N LEU A 114 3.44 -2.50 2.67
CA LEU A 114 2.74 -2.47 3.97
C LEU A 114 1.82 -3.67 4.12
N ALA A 115 1.61 -4.11 5.34
CA ALA A 115 0.53 -5.03 5.66
C ALA A 115 -0.83 -4.30 5.60
N LYS A 116 -1.90 -5.07 5.43
CA LYS A 116 -3.28 -4.60 5.44
C LYS A 116 -3.58 -3.79 6.71
N PRO A 117 -4.13 -2.55 6.58
CA PRO A 117 -4.30 -1.64 7.71
C PRO A 117 -5.52 -1.95 8.56
N TYR A 118 -6.38 -2.88 8.14
CA TYR A 118 -7.62 -3.23 8.83
C TYR A 118 -7.67 -4.72 9.19
N GLY A 119 -8.38 -5.00 10.28
CA GLY A 119 -8.58 -6.36 10.79
C GLY A 119 -7.85 -6.62 12.10
N PRO A 120 -8.05 -7.81 12.70
CA PRO A 120 -7.56 -8.11 14.05
C PRO A 120 -6.01 -8.21 14.16
N LYS A 121 -5.33 -8.33 13.04
CA LYS A 121 -3.85 -8.39 12.97
C LYS A 121 -3.22 -7.06 12.54
N ALA A 122 -4.02 -6.03 12.29
CA ALA A 122 -3.51 -4.72 11.88
C ALA A 122 -2.76 -4.03 13.02
N ALA A 123 -1.63 -3.41 12.71
CA ALA A 123 -0.93 -2.55 13.65
C ALA A 123 -1.77 -1.30 13.97
N PRO A 124 -1.72 -0.75 15.20
CA PRO A 124 -2.52 0.42 15.57
C PRO A 124 -2.34 1.61 14.63
N ASP A 125 -1.13 1.82 14.13
CA ASP A 125 -0.77 2.97 13.29
C ASP A 125 -0.84 2.66 11.78
N ALA A 126 -1.25 1.44 11.39
CA ALA A 126 -1.18 0.98 9.99
C ALA A 126 -1.98 1.87 9.02
N GLU A 127 -3.15 2.39 9.44
CA GLU A 127 -3.95 3.32 8.62
C GLU A 127 -3.21 4.65 8.41
N ALA A 128 -2.65 5.22 9.47
CA ALA A 128 -1.89 6.47 9.40
C ALA A 128 -0.62 6.31 8.54
N VAL A 129 0.07 5.17 8.64
CA VAL A 129 1.25 4.84 7.82
C VAL A 129 0.88 4.76 6.34
N LEU A 130 -0.21 4.05 6.01
CA LEU A 130 -0.71 3.93 4.64
C LEU A 130 -1.10 5.30 4.06
N GLU A 131 -1.88 6.06 4.81
CA GLU A 131 -2.33 7.38 4.38
C GLU A 131 -1.16 8.34 4.16
N ALA A 132 -0.22 8.40 5.09
CA ALA A 132 0.97 9.23 4.96
C ALA A 132 1.80 8.87 3.71
N SER A 133 1.96 7.57 3.44
CA SER A 133 2.69 7.10 2.25
C SER A 133 2.00 7.51 0.96
N LEU A 134 0.68 7.37 0.87
CA LEU A 134 -0.11 7.68 -0.32
C LEU A 134 -0.31 9.17 -0.55
N PHE A 135 -0.71 9.92 0.51
CA PHE A 135 -1.16 11.30 0.35
C PHE A 135 -0.03 12.31 0.46
N GLU A 136 0.80 12.19 1.47
CA GLU A 136 1.84 13.17 1.76
C GLU A 136 3.17 12.77 1.11
N GLY A 137 3.45 11.46 1.06
CA GLY A 137 4.60 10.89 0.38
C GLY A 137 4.43 10.77 -1.13
N GLY A 138 3.19 10.61 -1.63
CA GLY A 138 2.89 10.42 -3.06
C GLY A 138 3.49 9.13 -3.64
N ALA A 139 3.83 8.17 -2.79
CA ALA A 139 4.41 6.90 -3.20
C ALA A 139 3.34 5.88 -3.59
N PRO A 140 3.60 5.00 -4.55
CA PRO A 140 2.78 3.82 -4.74
C PRO A 140 2.95 2.88 -3.55
N VAL A 141 1.85 2.29 -3.10
CA VAL A 141 1.85 1.38 -1.96
C VAL A 141 1.34 0.01 -2.39
N LEU A 142 2.09 -1.03 -2.10
CA LEU A 142 1.66 -2.42 -2.19
C LEU A 142 1.18 -2.86 -0.81
N VAL A 143 -0.12 -3.08 -0.70
CA VAL A 143 -0.77 -3.56 0.52
C VAL A 143 -0.91 -5.07 0.45
N LEU A 144 -0.30 -5.76 1.40
CA LEU A 144 -0.31 -7.21 1.51
C LEU A 144 -1.47 -7.67 2.38
N PRO A 145 -2.19 -8.74 2.04
CA PRO A 145 -3.12 -9.40 2.96
C PRO A 145 -2.36 -9.94 4.19
N HIS A 146 -3.10 -10.26 5.27
CA HIS A 146 -2.49 -10.81 6.49
C HIS A 146 -2.03 -12.28 6.36
N GLU A 147 -2.31 -12.90 5.25
CA GLU A 147 -1.88 -14.27 4.93
C GLU A 147 -0.57 -14.23 4.15
N ASN A 148 0.18 -15.33 4.18
CA ASN A 148 1.43 -15.43 3.45
C ASN A 148 1.20 -15.26 1.95
N VAL A 149 1.95 -14.36 1.34
CA VAL A 149 1.92 -14.08 -0.09
C VAL A 149 3.16 -14.71 -0.73
N ALA A 150 2.95 -15.48 -1.78
CA ALA A 150 4.05 -15.99 -2.59
C ALA A 150 4.60 -14.85 -3.47
N VAL A 151 5.54 -14.08 -2.91
CA VAL A 151 6.09 -12.87 -3.54
C VAL A 151 6.83 -13.20 -4.84
N GLU A 152 7.40 -14.38 -4.96
CA GLU A 152 8.15 -14.86 -6.13
C GLU A 152 7.27 -14.95 -7.37
N THR A 153 5.99 -15.20 -7.18
CA THR A 153 5.01 -15.32 -8.28
C THR A 153 4.09 -14.10 -8.41
N LEU A 154 4.23 -13.13 -7.52
CA LEU A 154 3.37 -11.97 -7.45
C LEU A 154 3.50 -11.09 -8.71
N GLY A 155 2.35 -10.70 -9.28
CA GLY A 155 2.28 -9.82 -10.45
C GLY A 155 2.39 -10.57 -11.78
N LYS A 156 2.19 -11.88 -11.81
CA LYS A 156 2.09 -12.65 -13.07
C LYS A 156 0.75 -12.44 -13.76
N ARG A 157 -0.32 -12.41 -13.01
CA ARG A 157 -1.69 -12.19 -13.51
C ARG A 157 -2.31 -11.01 -12.77
N VAL A 158 -2.35 -9.86 -13.43
CA VAL A 158 -2.73 -8.60 -12.77
C VAL A 158 -4.12 -8.17 -13.21
N LEU A 159 -5.00 -7.94 -12.24
CA LEU A 159 -6.27 -7.27 -12.47
C LEU A 159 -6.10 -5.76 -12.25
N VAL A 160 -6.45 -4.95 -13.23
CA VAL A 160 -6.39 -3.49 -13.17
C VAL A 160 -7.79 -2.94 -13.03
N ALA A 161 -8.13 -2.32 -11.90
CA ALA A 161 -9.41 -1.66 -11.73
C ALA A 161 -9.41 -0.28 -12.38
N TRP A 162 -10.21 -0.12 -13.43
CA TRP A 162 -10.30 1.11 -14.21
C TRP A 162 -11.65 1.80 -14.05
N ASN A 163 -11.63 3.06 -13.62
CA ASN A 163 -12.80 3.90 -13.43
C ASN A 163 -12.67 5.29 -14.07
N GLN A 164 -11.71 5.46 -14.97
CA GLN A 164 -11.41 6.70 -15.68
C GLN A 164 -10.92 7.87 -14.78
N SER A 165 -10.54 7.59 -13.54
CA SER A 165 -10.00 8.62 -12.63
C SER A 165 -8.51 8.84 -12.84
N ASP A 166 -8.04 10.03 -12.47
CA ASP A 166 -6.61 10.37 -12.50
C ASP A 166 -5.81 9.47 -11.55
N GLU A 167 -6.38 9.14 -10.39
CA GLU A 167 -5.75 8.25 -9.42
C GLU A 167 -5.57 6.83 -9.97
N ALA A 168 -6.57 6.31 -10.71
CA ALA A 168 -6.45 5.02 -11.37
C ALA A 168 -5.34 5.07 -12.44
N LEU A 169 -5.28 6.14 -13.22
CA LEU A 169 -4.23 6.31 -14.23
C LEU A 169 -2.84 6.45 -13.59
N HIS A 170 -2.73 7.19 -12.46
CA HIS A 170 -1.48 7.29 -11.71
C HIS A 170 -1.04 5.93 -11.17
N ALA A 171 -1.94 5.17 -10.54
CA ALA A 171 -1.63 3.83 -10.04
C ALA A 171 -1.12 2.91 -11.15
N ILE A 172 -1.76 2.92 -12.31
CA ILE A 172 -1.37 2.12 -13.48
C ILE A 172 0.02 2.53 -13.98
N ARG A 173 0.31 3.83 -14.07
CA ARG A 173 1.63 4.33 -14.47
C ARG A 173 2.72 3.92 -13.49
N ARG A 174 2.44 3.96 -12.18
CA ARG A 174 3.37 3.51 -11.13
C ARG A 174 3.55 1.99 -11.14
N ALA A 175 2.53 1.25 -11.56
CA ALA A 175 2.57 -0.21 -11.68
C ALA A 175 3.22 -0.71 -12.98
N LEU A 176 3.60 0.17 -13.92
CA LEU A 176 4.20 -0.25 -15.21
C LEU A 176 5.36 -1.25 -15.09
N PRO A 177 6.27 -1.19 -14.10
CA PRO A 177 7.30 -2.20 -13.92
C PRO A 177 6.71 -3.61 -13.78
N VAL A 178 5.70 -3.78 -12.92
CA VAL A 178 4.99 -5.05 -12.70
C VAL A 178 4.18 -5.44 -13.93
N LEU A 179 3.40 -4.51 -14.49
CA LEU A 179 2.54 -4.78 -15.64
C LEU A 179 3.32 -5.25 -16.88
N LYS A 180 4.54 -4.72 -17.09
CA LYS A 180 5.43 -5.17 -18.17
C LYS A 180 6.00 -6.56 -17.96
N ALA A 181 6.17 -6.98 -16.72
CA ALA A 181 6.67 -8.30 -16.37
C ALA A 181 5.54 -9.35 -16.28
N ALA A 182 4.29 -8.91 -16.26
CA ALA A 182 3.13 -9.78 -16.14
C ALA A 182 2.95 -10.69 -17.37
N GLU A 183 2.51 -11.91 -17.13
CA GLU A 183 2.10 -12.87 -18.17
C GLU A 183 0.75 -12.47 -18.80
N ALA A 184 -0.15 -11.92 -17.95
CA ALA A 184 -1.46 -11.44 -18.37
C ALA A 184 -1.91 -10.24 -17.53
N VAL A 185 -2.51 -9.26 -18.17
CA VAL A 185 -3.12 -8.10 -17.53
C VAL A 185 -4.57 -7.99 -17.99
N GLU A 186 -5.50 -7.88 -17.07
CA GLU A 186 -6.91 -7.66 -17.36
C GLU A 186 -7.36 -6.31 -16.83
N ILE A 187 -7.93 -5.47 -17.69
CA ILE A 187 -8.52 -4.18 -17.34
C ILE A 187 -10.00 -4.41 -17.01
N ALA A 188 -10.34 -4.35 -15.72
CA ALA A 188 -11.72 -4.51 -15.25
C ALA A 188 -12.41 -3.15 -15.16
N VAL A 189 -13.49 -2.98 -15.92
CA VAL A 189 -14.36 -1.81 -15.88
C VAL A 189 -15.72 -2.24 -15.34
N VAL A 190 -16.08 -1.80 -14.14
CA VAL A 190 -17.31 -2.20 -13.47
C VAL A 190 -18.40 -1.15 -13.73
N ASP A 191 -19.49 -1.58 -14.34
CA ASP A 191 -20.70 -0.78 -14.58
C ASP A 191 -20.39 0.62 -15.20
N PRO A 192 -19.70 0.66 -16.38
CA PRO A 192 -19.35 1.92 -16.99
C PRO A 192 -20.61 2.72 -17.36
N SER A 193 -20.61 4.02 -17.07
CA SER A 193 -21.71 4.88 -17.47
C SER A 193 -21.79 4.98 -19.01
N PRO A 194 -22.96 4.82 -19.63
CA PRO A 194 -23.13 5.02 -21.06
C PRO A 194 -22.83 6.46 -21.50
N TYR A 195 -22.81 7.40 -20.56
CA TYR A 195 -22.49 8.81 -20.79
C TYR A 195 -21.03 9.14 -20.41
N SER A 196 -20.19 8.13 -20.20
CA SER A 196 -18.79 8.36 -19.88
C SER A 196 -18.03 8.92 -21.09
N PRO A 197 -16.91 9.63 -20.89
CA PRO A 197 -16.06 10.13 -21.98
C PRO A 197 -15.53 9.01 -22.90
N GLU A 198 -15.41 7.77 -22.41
CA GLU A 198 -14.96 6.60 -23.19
C GLU A 198 -16.10 5.96 -24.01
N GLY A 199 -17.35 6.35 -23.78
CA GLY A 199 -18.50 5.96 -24.60
C GLY A 199 -18.68 4.44 -24.72
N SER A 200 -18.65 3.95 -25.97
CA SER A 200 -18.83 2.53 -26.29
C SER A 200 -17.55 1.69 -26.15
N ASP A 201 -16.42 2.29 -25.83
CA ASP A 201 -15.12 1.60 -25.70
C ASP A 201 -14.47 1.85 -24.31
N PRO A 202 -15.12 1.40 -23.21
CA PRO A 202 -14.62 1.60 -21.87
C PRO A 202 -13.30 0.84 -21.65
N GLY A 203 -12.23 1.59 -21.32
CA GLY A 203 -10.88 1.05 -21.14
C GLY A 203 -10.04 0.96 -22.42
N GLY A 204 -10.57 1.24 -23.59
CA GLY A 204 -9.84 1.10 -24.85
C GLY A 204 -8.62 2.01 -24.94
N LYS A 205 -8.72 3.26 -24.51
CA LYS A 205 -7.58 4.19 -24.44
C LYS A 205 -6.49 3.71 -23.47
N LEU A 206 -6.88 3.15 -22.34
CA LEU A 206 -5.96 2.55 -21.40
C LEU A 206 -5.27 1.33 -21.98
N CYS A 207 -6.03 0.42 -22.59
CA CYS A 207 -5.50 -0.77 -23.26
C CYS A 207 -4.48 -0.38 -24.34
N GLN A 208 -4.80 0.61 -25.16
CA GLN A 208 -3.88 1.15 -26.17
C GLN A 208 -2.59 1.70 -25.55
N MET A 209 -2.70 2.44 -24.43
CA MET A 209 -1.52 2.96 -23.70
C MET A 209 -0.65 1.80 -23.20
N LEU A 210 -1.25 0.81 -22.56
CA LEU A 210 -0.53 -0.36 -22.04
C LEU A 210 0.15 -1.17 -23.15
N THR A 211 -0.53 -1.39 -24.28
CA THR A 211 0.04 -2.06 -25.46
C THR A 211 1.27 -1.32 -25.98
N ARG A 212 1.24 0.01 -26.04
CA ARG A 212 2.40 0.83 -26.44
C ARG A 212 3.59 0.70 -25.48
N HIS A 213 3.33 0.33 -24.23
CA HIS A 213 4.37 0.00 -23.24
C HIS A 213 4.82 -1.45 -23.28
N GLY A 214 4.27 -2.27 -24.22
CA GLY A 214 4.61 -3.68 -24.35
C GLY A 214 3.84 -4.61 -23.41
N VAL A 215 2.78 -4.12 -22.76
CA VAL A 215 1.93 -4.90 -21.86
C VAL A 215 0.85 -5.62 -22.67
N LYS A 216 0.67 -6.93 -22.42
CA LYS A 216 -0.44 -7.70 -22.98
C LYS A 216 -1.67 -7.51 -22.09
N ALA A 217 -2.61 -6.69 -22.53
CA ALA A 217 -3.78 -6.35 -21.75
C ALA A 217 -5.07 -6.64 -22.50
N ASP A 218 -6.02 -7.25 -21.82
CA ASP A 218 -7.40 -7.49 -22.25
C ASP A 218 -8.37 -6.64 -21.44
N ILE A 219 -9.56 -6.36 -21.97
CA ILE A 219 -10.59 -5.57 -21.30
C ILE A 219 -11.74 -6.49 -20.89
N ALA A 220 -12.14 -6.39 -19.62
CA ALA A 220 -13.33 -7.03 -19.07
C ALA A 220 -14.33 -5.97 -18.59
N VAL A 221 -15.44 -5.82 -19.30
CA VAL A 221 -16.57 -4.98 -18.87
C VAL A 221 -17.49 -5.83 -18.00
N LEU A 222 -17.64 -5.45 -16.74
CA LEU A 222 -18.33 -6.22 -15.71
C LEU A 222 -19.60 -5.50 -15.27
N ALA A 223 -20.73 -6.22 -15.23
CA ALA A 223 -21.94 -5.71 -14.59
C ALA A 223 -21.79 -5.69 -13.06
N LYS A 224 -22.30 -4.66 -12.41
CA LYS A 224 -22.36 -4.58 -10.93
C LYS A 224 -23.46 -5.49 -10.39
N THR A 225 -23.20 -6.80 -10.37
CA THR A 225 -24.13 -7.82 -9.87
C THR A 225 -24.02 -8.08 -8.36
N LEU A 226 -23.10 -7.43 -7.67
CA LEU A 226 -22.89 -7.51 -6.22
C LEU A 226 -23.07 -6.12 -5.58
N PRO A 227 -23.33 -6.04 -4.28
CA PRO A 227 -23.60 -4.78 -3.59
C PRO A 227 -22.51 -3.71 -3.77
N THR A 228 -21.24 -4.12 -3.81
CA THR A 228 -20.11 -3.20 -3.94
C THR A 228 -19.22 -3.53 -5.13
N VAL A 229 -18.57 -2.52 -5.68
CA VAL A 229 -17.54 -2.67 -6.73
C VAL A 229 -16.39 -3.56 -6.25
N THR A 230 -16.03 -3.44 -4.99
CA THR A 230 -15.00 -4.28 -4.35
C THR A 230 -15.30 -5.76 -4.44
N GLU A 231 -16.55 -6.15 -4.17
CA GLU A 231 -16.97 -7.56 -4.24
C GLU A 231 -16.96 -8.08 -5.68
N VAL A 232 -17.34 -7.24 -6.66
CA VAL A 232 -17.25 -7.59 -8.08
C VAL A 232 -15.78 -7.80 -8.49
N LEU A 233 -14.88 -6.90 -8.08
CA LEU A 233 -13.45 -6.99 -8.39
C LEU A 233 -12.79 -8.20 -7.73
N ASN A 234 -13.08 -8.47 -6.45
CA ASN A 234 -12.56 -9.64 -5.74
C ASN A 234 -13.02 -10.95 -6.37
N ARG A 235 -14.31 -11.03 -6.74
CA ARG A 235 -14.83 -12.18 -7.48
C ARG A 235 -14.12 -12.36 -8.83
N ARG A 236 -13.97 -11.27 -9.59
CA ARG A 236 -13.27 -11.33 -10.89
C ARG A 236 -11.82 -11.73 -10.74
N ALA A 237 -11.12 -11.22 -9.72
CA ALA A 237 -9.75 -11.62 -9.42
C ALA A 237 -9.64 -13.14 -9.18
N ALA A 238 -10.55 -13.70 -8.38
CA ALA A 238 -10.58 -15.14 -8.13
C ALA A 238 -10.90 -15.95 -9.41
N GLU A 239 -11.86 -15.51 -10.23
CA GLU A 239 -12.24 -16.16 -11.50
C GLU A 239 -11.11 -16.14 -12.54
N SER A 240 -10.37 -15.03 -12.64
CA SER A 240 -9.25 -14.88 -13.58
C SER A 240 -7.94 -15.46 -13.07
N GLY A 241 -7.89 -15.88 -11.79
CA GLY A 241 -6.67 -16.32 -11.12
C GLY A 241 -5.65 -15.19 -10.97
N ALA A 242 -6.11 -13.94 -10.82
CA ALA A 242 -5.23 -12.80 -10.59
C ALA A 242 -4.53 -12.94 -9.23
N ASP A 243 -3.25 -12.65 -9.21
CA ASP A 243 -2.40 -12.68 -8.01
C ASP A 243 -2.12 -11.27 -7.46
N MET A 244 -2.51 -10.22 -8.18
CA MET A 244 -2.39 -8.83 -7.78
C MET A 244 -3.53 -7.99 -8.36
N LEU A 245 -4.01 -7.02 -7.58
CA LEU A 245 -4.91 -5.95 -8.04
C LEU A 245 -4.15 -4.62 -8.11
N VAL A 246 -4.35 -3.86 -9.18
CA VAL A 246 -3.88 -2.47 -9.32
C VAL A 246 -5.09 -1.56 -9.34
N MET A 247 -5.13 -0.55 -8.46
CA MET A 247 -6.23 0.42 -8.43
C MET A 247 -5.78 1.80 -7.96
N GLY A 248 -6.51 2.83 -8.34
CA GLY A 248 -6.37 4.16 -7.76
C GLY A 248 -6.82 4.21 -6.30
N ALA A 249 -6.17 5.03 -5.50
CA ALA A 249 -6.51 5.25 -4.12
C ALA A 249 -7.26 6.58 -3.95
N TYR A 250 -8.39 6.57 -3.26
CA TYR A 250 -9.11 7.77 -2.77
C TYR A 250 -9.37 8.86 -3.83
N SER A 251 -10.24 8.59 -4.79
CA SER A 251 -10.58 9.50 -5.91
C SER A 251 -11.33 10.78 -5.53
N LYS A 252 -11.76 10.95 -4.27
CA LYS A 252 -12.49 12.12 -3.77
C LYS A 252 -11.89 12.61 -2.46
N SER A 253 -11.99 13.93 -2.19
CA SER A 253 -11.38 14.57 -1.03
C SER A 253 -11.65 13.79 0.29
N ARG A 254 -10.63 13.68 1.16
CA ARG A 254 -10.68 13.05 2.50
C ARG A 254 -11.96 13.32 3.30
N LEU A 255 -12.52 14.52 3.15
CA LEU A 255 -13.76 14.96 3.85
C LEU A 255 -15.02 14.20 3.43
N ARG A 256 -15.09 13.67 2.20
CA ARG A 256 -16.25 12.91 1.72
C ARG A 256 -16.17 11.43 2.04
N GLU A 257 -14.99 10.86 2.13
CA GLU A 257 -14.79 9.42 2.37
C GLU A 257 -14.87 9.06 3.86
N ALA A 258 -14.51 9.97 4.77
CA ALA A 258 -14.74 9.81 6.19
C ALA A 258 -16.23 9.63 6.57
N ILE A 259 -17.13 10.02 5.67
CA ILE A 259 -18.60 9.97 5.90
C ILE A 259 -19.25 8.79 5.17
N MET A 260 -18.64 8.25 4.10
CA MET A 260 -19.24 7.15 3.31
C MET A 260 -18.15 6.18 2.86
N GLY A 261 -17.98 5.07 3.55
CA GLY A 261 -17.06 3.98 3.25
C GLY A 261 -16.74 3.80 1.77
N GLY A 262 -15.65 4.40 1.31
CA GLY A 262 -15.24 4.42 -0.10
C GLY A 262 -14.76 3.07 -0.60
N ALA A 263 -14.72 2.87 -1.92
CA ALA A 263 -14.27 1.64 -2.56
C ALA A 263 -12.84 1.24 -2.12
N THR A 264 -11.97 2.24 -1.88
CA THR A 264 -10.60 2.01 -1.38
C THR A 264 -10.60 1.36 0.01
N ARG A 265 -11.35 1.91 0.95
CA ARG A 265 -11.46 1.35 2.30
C ARG A 265 -12.04 -0.05 2.28
N HIS A 266 -13.14 -0.26 1.56
CA HIS A 266 -13.74 -1.59 1.42
C HIS A 266 -12.76 -2.60 0.79
N MET A 267 -11.94 -2.16 -0.19
CA MET A 267 -10.92 -3.01 -0.76
C MET A 267 -9.86 -3.37 0.28
N LEU A 268 -9.34 -2.41 1.02
CA LEU A 268 -8.36 -2.64 2.07
C LEU A 268 -8.89 -3.53 3.21
N GLU A 269 -10.19 -3.46 3.52
CA GLU A 269 -10.83 -4.33 4.51
C GLU A 269 -11.03 -5.77 4.00
N ARG A 270 -11.32 -5.96 2.70
CA ARG A 270 -11.84 -7.23 2.16
C ARG A 270 -10.94 -7.91 1.13
N ALA A 271 -9.88 -7.26 0.66
CA ALA A 271 -8.97 -7.87 -0.31
C ALA A 271 -8.32 -9.13 0.27
N THR A 272 -8.29 -10.19 -0.54
CA THR A 272 -7.63 -11.47 -0.24
C THR A 272 -6.33 -11.64 -1.01
N LEU A 273 -6.03 -10.70 -1.92
CA LEU A 273 -4.82 -10.66 -2.73
C LEU A 273 -4.11 -9.31 -2.52
N PRO A 274 -2.82 -9.22 -2.83
CA PRO A 274 -2.06 -7.98 -2.79
C PRO A 274 -2.69 -6.89 -3.66
N VAL A 275 -2.74 -5.66 -3.13
CA VAL A 275 -3.31 -4.51 -3.83
C VAL A 275 -2.26 -3.42 -3.97
N LEU A 276 -1.88 -3.09 -5.20
CA LEU A 276 -1.01 -1.96 -5.50
C LEU A 276 -1.88 -0.73 -5.77
N MET A 277 -1.64 0.32 -5.03
CA MET A 277 -2.37 1.57 -5.16
C MET A 277 -1.43 2.77 -5.26
N ALA A 278 -1.92 3.81 -5.94
CA ALA A 278 -1.32 5.14 -5.90
C ALA A 278 -2.40 6.22 -6.09
N ARG A 279 -2.01 7.45 -5.83
CA ARG A 279 -2.86 8.61 -5.99
C ARG A 279 -2.19 9.67 -6.85
#